data_22e4364992e53251ac3d0738e21dd016
#
_entry.id   22e4364992e53251ac3d0738e21dd016
#
_cell.length_a   1.000
_cell.length_b   1.000
_cell.length_c   1.000
_cell.angle_alpha   90.00
_cell.angle_beta   90.00
_cell.angle_gamma   90.00
#
_symmetry.space_group_name_H-M   'P 1'
#
loop_
_entity.id
_entity.type
_entity.pdbx_description
1 polymer ?
#
loop_
_entity_poly.entity_id
_entity_poly.type
_entity_poly.pdbx_seq_one_letter_code
_entity_poly.pdbx_strand_id
1 'polypeptide(L)'
;NYLYEYDMNFVYKKRHVIDSGWTRLGIQAATFADGKWWFGCYGNTLLKVSVDYEVLGRYQFDCGYGIEQAPGGGLLTASGVCSGDAGCSGAIEHRLTQEMIGKQLVQPLTRIGFGSCIKQQNPAPLFSDILEYDPELFLYIGDNIYGDSEDMAVLRAKYKVLGEKVGFRELQKSAVVLATWDDHDYGVNDGGAGYKQRVASQQLFSQFWNDVPDSPRRARAGVYDAHVFGPPGQRVQIILLDTRYFRSDLKKAERRVGGPYYPNDDPQATMLGAAQWKWLEQQLRVPAEIRLVASSIQLVPTAAGQETWANLPLERTRFMELVSKTKANGLFVISGDRHWSDFSRTTSGVPYPLYDFTSSSINQLHPRGTPTDNPHRLLDHTFHKENFGTIDIDWSGDDPKITVSIVDLNGQQQMSHAFHLSELRPRPELPGDK
;
A
#
# COMPACT_ATOMS: atom_id res chain seq x y z
N ASN A 1 16.09 16.71 27.48
CA ASN A 1 17.40 16.85 26.83
C ASN A 1 17.68 18.31 26.48
N TYR A 2 18.97 18.65 26.28
CA TYR A 2 19.42 20.00 25.96
C TYR A 2 20.16 19.99 24.63
N LEU A 3 19.89 21.00 23.79
CA LEU A 3 20.65 21.32 22.59
C LEU A 3 21.38 22.65 22.84
N TYR A 4 22.65 22.67 22.54
CA TYR A 4 23.48 23.87 22.71
C TYR A 4 23.83 24.46 21.36
N GLU A 5 23.50 25.70 21.14
CA GLU A 5 23.77 26.45 19.92
C GLU A 5 25.09 27.22 20.06
N TYR A 6 25.94 27.08 19.03
CA TYR A 6 27.17 27.79 18.85
C TYR A 6 27.21 28.50 17.50
N ASP A 7 27.97 29.56 17.36
CA ASP A 7 28.27 30.13 16.06
C ASP A 7 29.37 29.34 15.32
N MET A 8 29.72 29.80 14.11
CA MET A 8 30.76 29.19 13.28
C MET A 8 32.19 29.27 13.90
N ASN A 9 32.39 30.07 14.94
CA ASN A 9 33.63 30.18 15.70
C ASN A 9 33.57 29.41 17.02
N PHE A 10 32.57 28.53 17.21
CA PHE A 10 32.31 27.78 18.44
C PHE A 10 32.03 28.62 19.67
N VAL A 11 31.56 29.87 19.49
CA VAL A 11 31.10 30.70 20.60
C VAL A 11 29.67 30.30 20.96
N TYR A 12 29.48 29.95 22.22
CA TYR A 12 28.17 29.59 22.78
C TYR A 12 27.16 30.73 22.60
N LYS A 13 25.98 30.41 22.06
CA LYS A 13 24.89 31.36 21.90
C LYS A 13 23.74 31.10 22.85
N LYS A 14 23.20 29.87 22.83
CA LYS A 14 22.00 29.57 23.57
C LYS A 14 21.87 28.07 23.87
N ARG A 15 21.12 27.76 24.92
CA ARG A 15 20.67 26.43 25.26
C ARG A 15 19.16 26.31 24.95
N HIS A 16 18.78 25.30 24.20
CA HIS A 16 17.39 24.96 23.95
C HIS A 16 17.02 23.71 24.75
N VAL A 17 15.78 23.65 25.23
CA VAL A 17 15.24 22.50 25.93
C VAL A 17 14.36 21.71 24.95
N ILE A 18 14.66 20.41 24.81
CA ILE A 18 13.83 19.50 24.00
C ILE A 18 13.15 18.53 24.96
N ASP A 19 11.84 18.59 25.03
CA ASP A 19 11.04 17.63 25.81
C ASP A 19 11.00 16.27 25.09
N SER A 20 12.11 15.56 25.17
CA SER A 20 12.25 14.24 24.57
C SER A 20 11.53 13.14 25.37
N GLY A 21 10.93 13.47 26.52
CA GLY A 21 10.52 12.48 27.52
C GLY A 21 11.72 11.65 28.03
N TRP A 22 11.43 10.52 28.64
CA TRP A 22 12.48 9.62 29.12
C TRP A 22 13.07 8.81 27.97
N THR A 23 14.39 8.84 27.82
CA THR A 23 15.16 7.95 26.94
C THR A 23 16.37 7.43 27.72
N ARG A 24 16.71 6.15 27.54
CA ARG A 24 17.72 5.46 28.37
C ARG A 24 19.10 6.18 28.39
N LEU A 25 19.56 6.65 27.24
CA LEU A 25 20.84 7.34 27.05
C LEU A 25 20.68 8.71 26.38
N GLY A 26 19.46 9.21 26.26
CA GLY A 26 19.19 10.50 25.64
C GLY A 26 19.27 10.51 24.11
N ILE A 27 19.44 11.71 23.56
CA ILE A 27 19.63 11.94 22.12
C ILE A 27 21.06 11.54 21.76
N GLN A 28 21.22 10.72 20.77
CA GLN A 28 22.51 10.19 20.29
C GLN A 28 22.95 10.82 18.98
N ALA A 29 21.97 11.23 18.13
CA ALA A 29 22.23 11.82 16.83
C ALA A 29 21.21 12.91 16.53
N ALA A 30 21.58 13.89 15.71
CA ALA A 30 20.71 15.00 15.32
C ALA A 30 21.04 15.45 13.91
N THR A 31 20.01 15.77 13.14
CA THR A 31 20.15 16.42 11.84
C THR A 31 19.00 17.39 11.59
N PHE A 32 19.21 18.33 10.68
CA PHE A 32 18.17 19.24 10.20
C PHE A 32 17.85 18.92 8.75
N ALA A 33 16.63 18.43 8.49
CA ALA A 33 16.17 18.07 7.16
C ALA A 33 14.71 18.49 6.98
N ASP A 34 14.34 18.91 5.77
CA ASP A 34 12.98 19.33 5.38
C ASP A 34 12.37 20.40 6.31
N GLY A 35 13.21 21.35 6.78
CA GLY A 35 12.76 22.42 7.65
C GLY A 35 12.44 21.98 9.08
N LYS A 36 12.88 20.79 9.50
CA LYS A 36 12.66 20.23 10.84
C LYS A 36 13.96 19.67 11.41
N TRP A 37 14.06 19.67 12.74
CA TRP A 37 15.06 18.91 13.46
C TRP A 37 14.60 17.46 13.63
N TRP A 38 15.54 16.53 13.46
CA TRP A 38 15.33 15.11 13.68
C TRP A 38 16.38 14.63 14.69
N PHE A 39 15.91 13.98 15.75
CA PHE A 39 16.78 13.49 16.83
C PHE A 39 16.62 11.97 16.98
N GLY A 40 17.68 11.23 16.70
CA GLY A 40 17.78 9.82 16.99
C GLY A 40 18.10 9.61 18.48
N CYS A 41 17.23 8.87 19.17
CA CYS A 41 17.39 8.56 20.58
C CYS A 41 17.65 7.08 20.79
N TYR A 42 18.45 6.75 21.80
CA TYR A 42 18.67 5.37 22.18
C TYR A 42 17.35 4.69 22.58
N GLY A 43 17.17 3.43 22.17
CA GLY A 43 15.95 2.67 22.44
C GLY A 43 14.88 2.82 21.35
N ASN A 44 15.29 2.92 20.11
CA ASN A 44 14.41 2.96 18.93
C ASN A 44 13.41 4.13 18.97
N THR A 45 13.88 5.31 19.34
CA THR A 45 13.04 6.51 19.35
C THR A 45 13.60 7.56 18.41
N LEU A 46 12.76 8.04 17.50
CA LEU A 46 13.03 9.20 16.64
C LEU A 46 12.09 10.34 17.04
N LEU A 47 12.63 11.54 17.21
CA LEU A 47 11.85 12.75 17.43
C LEU A 47 11.89 13.63 16.20
N LYS A 48 10.72 14.16 15.80
CA LYS A 48 10.56 15.26 14.86
C LYS A 48 10.30 16.53 15.66
N VAL A 49 11.07 17.58 15.43
CA VAL A 49 11.05 18.78 16.26
C VAL A 49 11.01 20.02 15.35
N SER A 50 10.23 21.02 15.70
CA SER A 50 10.13 22.27 14.95
C SER A 50 11.43 23.08 14.98
N VAL A 51 11.51 24.14 14.18
CA VAL A 51 12.61 25.12 14.22
C VAL A 51 12.66 25.86 15.55
N ASP A 52 11.54 25.95 16.27
CA ASP A 52 11.41 26.57 17.59
C ASP A 52 11.65 25.58 18.74
N TYR A 53 12.10 24.36 18.41
CA TYR A 53 12.43 23.26 19.33
C TYR A 53 11.24 22.63 20.04
N GLU A 54 10.03 22.74 19.48
CA GLU A 54 8.84 22.03 19.96
C GLU A 54 8.78 20.62 19.36
N VAL A 55 8.50 19.62 20.19
CA VAL A 55 8.36 18.23 19.73
C VAL A 55 7.06 18.07 18.94
N LEU A 56 7.17 17.85 17.62
CA LEU A 56 6.07 17.65 16.69
C LEU A 56 5.61 16.20 16.62
N GLY A 57 6.52 15.27 16.93
CA GLY A 57 6.23 13.84 16.88
C GLY A 57 7.29 12.99 17.54
N ARG A 58 6.88 11.83 18.03
CA ARG A 58 7.72 10.79 18.58
C ARG A 58 7.37 9.48 17.91
N TYR A 59 8.36 8.83 17.33
CA TYR A 59 8.18 7.64 16.52
C TYR A 59 9.02 6.48 17.05
N GLN A 60 8.49 5.28 16.95
CA GLN A 60 9.22 4.04 17.22
C GLN A 60 10.05 3.71 15.98
N PHE A 61 11.32 4.15 15.98
CA PHE A 61 12.20 4.02 14.83
C PHE A 61 13.65 3.91 15.26
N ASP A 62 14.37 2.92 14.72
CA ASP A 62 15.78 2.72 15.06
C ASP A 62 16.69 3.60 14.18
N CYS A 63 17.24 4.62 14.79
CA CYS A 63 18.28 5.50 14.25
C CYS A 63 19.24 5.93 15.39
N GLY A 64 19.38 5.06 16.40
CA GLY A 64 20.19 5.34 17.58
C GLY A 64 21.69 5.43 17.30
N TYR A 65 22.17 4.96 16.16
CA TYR A 65 23.58 5.02 15.76
C TYR A 65 23.93 6.20 14.86
N GLY A 66 22.95 6.82 14.23
CA GLY A 66 23.18 8.01 13.43
C GLY A 66 21.95 8.44 12.64
N ILE A 67 21.89 9.73 12.36
CA ILE A 67 20.92 10.35 11.48
C ILE A 67 21.58 11.56 10.81
N GLU A 68 21.43 11.69 9.50
CA GLU A 68 22.01 12.78 8.72
C GLU A 68 21.06 13.18 7.59
N GLN A 69 21.15 14.42 7.12
CA GLN A 69 20.46 14.82 5.90
C GLN A 69 21.09 14.14 4.68
N ALA A 70 20.29 13.47 3.88
CA ALA A 70 20.78 12.82 2.66
C ALA A 70 21.11 13.85 1.57
N PRO A 71 22.16 13.64 0.76
CA PRO A 71 22.33 14.37 -0.50
C PRO A 71 21.11 14.16 -1.41
N GLY A 72 20.51 15.25 -1.86
CA GLY A 72 19.25 15.18 -2.63
C GLY A 72 17.97 15.18 -1.80
N GLY A 73 18.14 15.19 -0.46
CA GLY A 73 17.02 15.31 0.50
C GLY A 73 16.67 14.02 1.22
N GLY A 74 15.87 14.12 2.30
CA GLY A 74 15.54 13.03 3.20
C GLY A 74 16.60 12.78 4.26
N LEU A 75 16.52 11.61 4.87
CA LEU A 75 17.36 11.21 5.98
C LEU A 75 18.21 9.99 5.61
N LEU A 76 19.50 10.03 5.92
CA LEU A 76 20.31 8.83 6.11
C LEU A 76 20.18 8.41 7.58
N THR A 77 19.71 7.21 7.83
CA THR A 77 19.56 6.66 9.18
C THR A 77 20.48 5.47 9.37
N ALA A 78 21.17 5.43 10.51
CA ALA A 78 21.99 4.29 10.88
C ALA A 78 21.33 3.53 12.03
N SER A 79 21.10 2.25 11.82
CA SER A 79 20.56 1.29 12.77
C SER A 79 21.52 0.13 12.98
N GLY A 80 21.39 -0.60 14.08
CA GLY A 80 22.23 -1.76 14.30
C GLY A 80 21.91 -2.55 15.55
N VAL A 81 22.40 -3.79 15.55
CA VAL A 81 22.28 -4.72 16.69
C VAL A 81 23.66 -5.31 16.99
N CYS A 82 24.03 -5.27 18.26
CA CYS A 82 25.19 -5.97 18.77
C CYS A 82 24.74 -7.18 19.61
N SER A 83 25.19 -8.37 19.26
CA SER A 83 24.90 -9.60 19.98
C SER A 83 26.19 -10.24 20.46
N GLY A 84 26.61 -9.94 21.72
CA GLY A 84 27.72 -10.61 22.41
C GLY A 84 28.87 -11.05 21.50
N ASP A 85 29.15 -12.35 21.50
CA ASP A 85 30.27 -12.93 20.74
C ASP A 85 30.08 -12.94 19.20
N ALA A 86 28.87 -12.69 18.70
CA ALA A 86 28.58 -12.66 17.27
C ALA A 86 28.91 -11.31 16.59
N GLY A 87 29.37 -10.33 17.37
CA GLY A 87 29.72 -9.01 16.86
C GLY A 87 28.51 -8.09 16.64
N CYS A 88 28.75 -6.95 15.97
CA CYS A 88 27.72 -5.97 15.64
C CYS A 88 27.42 -6.00 14.14
N SER A 89 26.14 -5.93 13.79
CA SER A 89 25.67 -5.69 12.43
C SER A 89 24.92 -4.36 12.39
N GLY A 90 25.05 -3.62 11.30
CA GLY A 90 24.37 -2.35 11.11
C GLY A 90 23.99 -2.11 9.66
N ALA A 91 23.07 -1.20 9.47
CA ALA A 91 22.62 -0.74 8.16
C ALA A 91 22.60 0.79 8.12
N ILE A 92 22.95 1.36 6.97
CA ILE A 92 22.68 2.77 6.65
C ILE A 92 21.62 2.76 5.54
N GLU A 93 20.53 3.46 5.77
CA GLU A 93 19.39 3.46 4.86
C GLU A 93 18.98 4.90 4.53
N HIS A 94 18.64 5.13 3.27
CA HIS A 94 18.06 6.39 2.83
C HIS A 94 16.54 6.36 3.05
N ARG A 95 16.02 7.39 3.72
CA ARG A 95 14.60 7.56 4.03
C ARG A 95 14.11 8.91 3.54
N LEU A 96 13.02 8.94 2.81
CA LEU A 96 12.31 10.17 2.47
C LEU A 96 11.40 10.56 3.65
N THR A 97 11.14 11.84 3.83
CA THR A 97 10.11 12.32 4.76
C THR A 97 8.76 12.47 4.03
N GLN A 98 7.66 12.59 4.78
CA GLN A 98 6.34 12.82 4.17
C GLN A 98 6.31 14.13 3.37
N GLU A 99 6.99 15.16 3.84
CA GLU A 99 7.10 16.43 3.12
C GLU A 99 7.83 16.27 1.78
N MET A 100 8.83 15.39 1.72
CA MET A 100 9.57 15.14 0.47
C MET A 100 8.79 14.28 -0.49
N ILE A 101 8.14 13.24 -0.02
CA ILE A 101 7.19 12.47 -0.82
C ILE A 101 6.18 13.44 -1.43
N GLY A 102 5.59 14.33 -0.63
CA GLY A 102 4.66 15.36 -1.11
C GLY A 102 5.25 16.26 -2.21
N LYS A 103 6.54 16.61 -2.18
CA LYS A 103 7.20 17.41 -3.23
C LYS A 103 7.44 16.61 -4.51
N GLN A 104 7.73 15.32 -4.43
CA GLN A 104 7.88 14.45 -5.60
C GLN A 104 6.54 14.20 -6.32
N LEU A 105 5.42 14.39 -5.63
CA LEU A 105 4.07 14.06 -6.08
C LEU A 105 3.33 15.23 -6.78
N VAL A 106 4.02 16.29 -7.16
CA VAL A 106 3.39 17.50 -7.77
C VAL A 106 3.02 17.29 -9.24
N GLN A 107 3.67 16.37 -9.95
CA GLN A 107 3.36 16.11 -11.35
C GLN A 107 2.15 15.19 -11.47
N PRO A 108 1.31 15.38 -12.51
CA PRO A 108 0.23 14.44 -12.79
C PRO A 108 0.78 13.04 -13.05
N LEU A 109 0.17 12.01 -12.47
CA LEU A 109 0.49 10.64 -12.86
C LEU A 109 -0.13 10.31 -14.22
N THR A 110 0.66 9.74 -15.10
CA THR A 110 0.25 9.27 -16.42
C THR A 110 0.41 7.77 -16.59
N ARG A 111 1.40 7.15 -15.91
CA ARG A 111 1.70 5.72 -15.97
C ARG A 111 1.82 5.14 -14.57
N ILE A 112 0.91 4.22 -14.24
CA ILE A 112 0.90 3.50 -12.98
C ILE A 112 0.98 2.00 -13.28
N GLY A 113 1.94 1.31 -12.66
CA GLY A 113 2.00 -0.14 -12.68
C GLY A 113 1.41 -0.74 -11.40
N PHE A 114 0.85 -1.96 -11.46
CA PHE A 114 0.40 -2.68 -10.28
C PHE A 114 0.47 -4.19 -10.45
N GLY A 115 0.57 -4.90 -9.34
CA GLY A 115 0.55 -6.36 -9.37
C GLY A 115 0.67 -6.99 -7.99
N SER A 116 0.43 -8.29 -7.93
CA SER A 116 0.48 -9.11 -6.72
C SER A 116 1.06 -10.50 -6.99
N CYS A 117 1.16 -11.31 -5.94
CA CYS A 117 1.55 -12.71 -6.00
C CYS A 117 2.97 -12.92 -6.54
N ILE A 118 3.94 -12.44 -5.72
CA ILE A 118 5.38 -12.61 -5.97
C ILE A 118 5.92 -13.67 -5.03
N LYS A 119 6.11 -14.89 -5.53
CA LYS A 119 6.84 -15.92 -4.80
C LYS A 119 8.32 -15.62 -4.86
N GLN A 120 8.87 -15.15 -3.77
CA GLN A 120 10.22 -14.56 -3.70
C GLN A 120 11.35 -15.52 -4.15
N GLN A 121 11.17 -16.83 -4.01
CA GLN A 121 12.16 -17.82 -4.48
C GLN A 121 12.13 -18.03 -6.00
N ASN A 122 11.00 -17.74 -6.66
CA ASN A 122 10.88 -17.94 -8.10
C ASN A 122 11.67 -16.88 -8.86
N PRO A 123 12.17 -17.18 -10.07
CA PRO A 123 12.57 -16.13 -10.99
C PRO A 123 11.47 -15.09 -11.19
N ALA A 124 11.84 -13.86 -11.40
CA ALA A 124 10.89 -12.78 -11.65
C ALA A 124 11.29 -11.99 -12.92
N PRO A 125 11.22 -12.63 -14.09
CA PRO A 125 11.64 -12.01 -15.35
C PRO A 125 10.78 -10.79 -15.71
N LEU A 126 9.54 -10.75 -15.25
CA LEU A 126 8.58 -9.67 -15.49
C LEU A 126 9.07 -8.29 -15.01
N PHE A 127 10.04 -8.23 -14.10
CA PHE A 127 10.62 -6.95 -13.70
C PHE A 127 11.28 -6.18 -14.87
N SER A 128 11.79 -6.87 -15.90
CA SER A 128 12.31 -6.19 -17.10
C SER A 128 11.21 -5.47 -17.86
N ASP A 129 10.05 -6.11 -18.02
CA ASP A 129 8.91 -5.54 -18.74
C ASP A 129 8.26 -4.40 -17.92
N ILE A 130 8.23 -4.52 -16.59
CA ILE A 130 7.79 -3.45 -15.70
C ILE A 130 8.72 -2.23 -15.81
N LEU A 131 10.03 -2.44 -15.85
CA LEU A 131 11.01 -1.35 -16.00
C LEU A 131 10.95 -0.72 -17.40
N GLU A 132 10.69 -1.51 -18.46
CA GLU A 132 10.50 -1.01 -19.82
C GLU A 132 9.21 -0.18 -19.95
N TYR A 133 8.14 -0.55 -19.25
CA TYR A 133 6.92 0.27 -19.16
C TYR A 133 7.20 1.63 -18.50
N ASP A 134 8.23 1.73 -17.68
CA ASP A 134 8.70 2.94 -16.99
C ASP A 134 7.58 3.64 -16.19
N PRO A 135 6.98 2.96 -15.18
CA PRO A 135 5.92 3.53 -14.37
C PRO A 135 6.45 4.66 -13.47
N GLU A 136 5.66 5.73 -13.30
CA GLU A 136 5.94 6.78 -12.32
C GLU A 136 5.62 6.31 -10.89
N LEU A 137 4.65 5.41 -10.78
CA LEU A 137 4.21 4.77 -9.55
C LEU A 137 3.99 3.27 -9.79
N PHE A 138 4.49 2.42 -8.88
CA PHE A 138 4.17 1.00 -8.87
C PHE A 138 3.51 0.59 -7.56
N LEU A 139 2.39 -0.14 -7.65
CA LEU A 139 1.59 -0.59 -6.53
C LEU A 139 1.73 -2.10 -6.33
N TYR A 140 2.35 -2.50 -5.24
CA TYR A 140 2.32 -3.87 -4.77
C TYR A 140 1.06 -4.11 -3.94
N ILE A 141 0.16 -4.95 -4.43
CA ILE A 141 -1.19 -5.08 -3.87
C ILE A 141 -1.43 -6.41 -3.13
N GLY A 142 -0.38 -6.90 -2.46
CA GLY A 142 -0.43 -8.08 -1.61
C GLY A 142 0.30 -9.29 -2.18
N ASP A 143 0.51 -10.31 -1.34
CA ASP A 143 1.30 -11.50 -1.64
C ASP A 143 2.70 -11.12 -2.18
N ASN A 144 3.30 -10.13 -1.53
CA ASN A 144 4.62 -9.63 -1.92
C ASN A 144 5.73 -10.62 -1.54
N ILE A 145 5.44 -11.48 -0.58
CA ILE A 145 6.19 -12.69 -0.24
C ILE A 145 5.20 -13.80 0.17
N TYR A 146 5.63 -15.05 0.10
CA TYR A 146 4.91 -16.21 0.66
C TYR A 146 5.53 -16.58 2.00
N GLY A 147 5.15 -15.84 3.05
CA GLY A 147 5.63 -15.97 4.42
C GLY A 147 5.21 -17.27 5.06
N ASP A 148 3.91 -17.50 5.17
CA ASP A 148 3.27 -18.71 5.68
C ASP A 148 3.86 -19.20 7.00
N SER A 149 4.07 -18.30 7.96
CA SER A 149 4.73 -18.61 9.22
C SER A 149 4.33 -17.64 10.33
N GLU A 150 4.26 -18.12 11.55
CA GLU A 150 4.18 -17.30 12.76
C GLU A 150 5.57 -16.82 13.25
N ASP A 151 6.65 -17.31 12.65
CA ASP A 151 8.02 -16.90 12.98
C ASP A 151 8.44 -15.69 12.14
N MET A 152 8.63 -14.55 12.79
CA MET A 152 9.06 -13.31 12.15
C MET A 152 10.47 -13.39 11.54
N ALA A 153 11.31 -14.31 11.98
CA ALA A 153 12.61 -14.54 11.35
C ALA A 153 12.44 -15.15 9.96
N VAL A 154 11.47 -16.03 9.77
CA VAL A 154 11.12 -16.62 8.48
C VAL A 154 10.60 -15.55 7.52
N LEU A 155 9.64 -14.73 7.96
CA LEU A 155 9.11 -13.63 7.14
C LEU A 155 10.22 -12.65 6.75
N ARG A 156 11.06 -12.26 7.70
CA ARG A 156 12.22 -11.37 7.45
C ARG A 156 13.17 -11.95 6.41
N ALA A 157 13.50 -13.23 6.52
CA ALA A 157 14.37 -13.91 5.55
C ALA A 157 13.74 -13.91 4.15
N LYS A 158 12.43 -14.11 4.04
CA LYS A 158 11.70 -14.10 2.77
C LYS A 158 11.60 -12.71 2.16
N TYR A 159 11.35 -11.67 2.95
CA TYR A 159 11.46 -10.28 2.50
C TYR A 159 12.86 -9.93 2.01
N LYS A 160 13.91 -10.41 2.70
CA LYS A 160 15.29 -10.23 2.26
C LYS A 160 15.50 -10.79 0.85
N VAL A 161 15.00 -12.00 0.57
CA VAL A 161 15.12 -12.61 -0.77
C VAL A 161 14.43 -11.74 -1.85
N LEU A 162 13.26 -11.17 -1.57
CA LEU A 162 12.61 -10.23 -2.48
C LEU A 162 13.46 -8.96 -2.66
N GLY A 163 13.94 -8.37 -1.57
CA GLY A 163 14.76 -7.15 -1.59
C GLY A 163 16.11 -7.32 -2.29
N GLU A 164 16.61 -8.55 -2.42
CA GLU A 164 17.87 -8.86 -3.14
C GLU A 164 17.67 -9.01 -4.65
N LYS A 165 16.43 -9.13 -5.15
CA LYS A 165 16.18 -9.18 -6.61
C LYS A 165 16.58 -7.88 -7.28
N VAL A 166 17.39 -7.99 -8.35
CA VAL A 166 17.90 -6.82 -9.07
C VAL A 166 16.76 -5.96 -9.59
N GLY A 167 15.78 -6.54 -10.29
CA GLY A 167 14.68 -5.80 -10.89
C GLY A 167 13.81 -5.11 -9.84
N PHE A 168 13.61 -5.72 -8.65
CA PHE A 168 12.91 -5.08 -7.53
C PHE A 168 13.63 -3.80 -7.06
N ARG A 169 14.97 -3.88 -6.90
CA ARG A 169 15.77 -2.71 -6.49
C ARG A 169 15.83 -1.63 -7.55
N GLU A 170 15.90 -2.00 -8.83
CA GLU A 170 15.88 -1.00 -9.90
C GLU A 170 14.53 -0.29 -9.98
N LEU A 171 13.42 -1.02 -9.82
CA LEU A 171 12.08 -0.41 -9.77
C LEU A 171 11.93 0.56 -8.59
N GLN A 172 12.48 0.24 -7.42
CA GLN A 172 12.48 1.16 -6.26
C GLN A 172 13.32 2.43 -6.49
N LYS A 173 14.25 2.42 -7.45
CA LYS A 173 15.03 3.60 -7.81
C LYS A 173 14.37 4.46 -8.89
N SER A 174 13.62 3.83 -9.81
CA SER A 174 13.04 4.51 -10.97
C SER A 174 11.61 4.99 -10.74
N ALA A 175 10.86 4.38 -9.82
CA ALA A 175 9.46 4.67 -9.56
C ALA A 175 9.19 4.96 -8.07
N VAL A 176 8.11 5.69 -7.78
CA VAL A 176 7.51 5.67 -6.45
C VAL A 176 6.89 4.29 -6.24
N VAL A 177 7.20 3.64 -5.13
CA VAL A 177 6.67 2.32 -4.80
C VAL A 177 5.81 2.40 -3.55
N LEU A 178 4.56 1.97 -3.67
CA LEU A 178 3.64 1.81 -2.55
C LEU A 178 3.19 0.35 -2.44
N ALA A 179 2.89 -0.09 -1.23
CA ALA A 179 2.48 -1.46 -0.99
C ALA A 179 1.38 -1.59 0.06
N THR A 180 0.53 -2.59 -0.14
CA THR A 180 -0.27 -3.22 0.90
C THR A 180 0.10 -4.70 0.97
N TRP A 181 -0.33 -5.37 2.02
CA TRP A 181 -0.15 -6.82 2.15
C TRP A 181 -1.40 -7.61 1.77
N ASP A 182 -1.20 -8.92 1.62
CA ASP A 182 -2.26 -9.91 1.65
C ASP A 182 -1.93 -10.99 2.69
N ASP A 183 -2.57 -12.14 2.68
CA ASP A 183 -2.47 -13.18 3.71
C ASP A 183 -1.07 -13.79 3.82
N HIS A 184 -0.40 -14.05 2.71
CA HIS A 184 0.91 -14.68 2.71
C HIS A 184 2.03 -13.77 3.26
N ASP A 185 2.00 -12.48 3.01
CA ASP A 185 2.96 -11.53 3.61
C ASP A 185 2.47 -10.94 4.94
N TYR A 186 1.17 -11.00 5.23
CA TYR A 186 0.64 -10.77 6.58
C TYR A 186 1.09 -11.85 7.56
N GLY A 187 1.12 -13.13 7.11
CA GLY A 187 1.70 -14.20 7.92
C GLY A 187 1.26 -15.62 7.57
N VAL A 188 -0.02 -15.89 7.45
CA VAL A 188 -0.54 -17.23 7.20
C VAL A 188 -1.70 -17.19 6.21
N ASN A 189 -1.77 -18.21 5.35
CA ASN A 189 -2.81 -18.34 4.32
C ASN A 189 -4.21 -18.10 4.90
N ASP A 190 -4.99 -17.26 4.22
CA ASP A 190 -6.33 -16.81 4.63
C ASP A 190 -6.37 -16.18 6.05
N GLY A 191 -5.24 -15.67 6.57
CA GLY A 191 -5.14 -15.05 7.89
C GLY A 191 -5.99 -13.77 8.01
N GLY A 192 -6.55 -13.55 9.21
CA GLY A 192 -7.34 -12.39 9.57
C GLY A 192 -7.03 -11.91 10.99
N ALA A 193 -7.99 -11.27 11.66
CA ALA A 193 -7.81 -10.67 12.99
C ALA A 193 -7.36 -11.66 14.07
N GLY A 194 -7.61 -12.97 13.88
CA GLY A 194 -7.15 -14.04 14.77
C GLY A 194 -5.64 -14.32 14.70
N TYR A 195 -4.91 -13.81 13.72
CA TYR A 195 -3.48 -14.02 13.60
C TYR A 195 -2.71 -13.35 14.74
N LYS A 196 -2.00 -14.14 15.54
CA LYS A 196 -1.40 -13.67 16.79
C LYS A 196 -0.22 -12.72 16.57
N GLN A 197 0.51 -12.88 15.47
CA GLN A 197 1.72 -12.09 15.19
C GLN A 197 1.46 -10.83 14.38
N ARG A 198 0.20 -10.45 14.15
CA ARG A 198 -0.18 -9.31 13.28
C ARG A 198 0.55 -8.00 13.58
N VAL A 199 0.84 -7.70 14.85
CA VAL A 199 1.57 -6.49 15.24
C VAL A 199 3.04 -6.58 14.83
N ALA A 200 3.68 -7.72 15.08
CA ALA A 200 5.07 -7.95 14.69
C ALA A 200 5.24 -8.01 13.17
N SER A 201 4.26 -8.61 12.48
CA SER A 201 4.21 -8.64 11.02
C SER A 201 4.08 -7.23 10.43
N GLN A 202 3.21 -6.38 10.99
CA GLN A 202 3.08 -4.99 10.59
C GLN A 202 4.40 -4.21 10.76
N GLN A 203 5.10 -4.41 11.87
CA GLN A 203 6.40 -3.77 12.10
C GLN A 203 7.43 -4.19 11.05
N LEU A 204 7.46 -5.49 10.71
CA LEU A 204 8.34 -6.03 9.69
C LEU A 204 7.99 -5.49 8.30
N PHE A 205 6.71 -5.45 7.95
CA PHE A 205 6.19 -4.85 6.71
C PHE A 205 6.64 -3.38 6.58
N SER A 206 6.35 -2.56 7.59
CA SER A 206 6.73 -1.16 7.61
C SER A 206 8.25 -0.94 7.53
N GLN A 207 9.03 -1.87 8.07
CA GLN A 207 10.50 -1.84 7.97
C GLN A 207 10.95 -2.16 6.55
N PHE A 208 10.43 -3.22 5.94
CA PHE A 208 10.82 -3.66 4.61
C PHE A 208 10.43 -2.65 3.52
N TRP A 209 9.20 -2.13 3.57
CA TRP A 209 8.70 -1.15 2.60
C TRP A 209 9.21 0.27 2.85
N ASN A 210 10.14 0.43 3.76
CA ASN A 210 10.78 1.71 4.04
C ASN A 210 9.79 2.82 4.41
N ASP A 211 8.72 2.47 5.15
CA ASP A 211 7.83 3.48 5.68
C ASP A 211 8.62 4.60 6.36
N VAL A 212 8.36 5.82 5.93
CA VAL A 212 9.05 6.99 6.51
C VAL A 212 8.83 7.06 8.01
N PRO A 213 9.76 7.66 8.76
CA PRO A 213 9.70 7.66 10.23
C PRO A 213 8.39 8.19 10.81
N ASP A 214 7.78 9.17 10.16
CA ASP A 214 6.52 9.81 10.54
C ASP A 214 5.29 9.24 9.80
N SER A 215 5.41 8.10 9.18
CA SER A 215 4.28 7.41 8.53
C SER A 215 3.19 7.05 9.52
N PRO A 216 1.93 7.37 9.24
CA PRO A 216 0.79 6.94 10.05
C PRO A 216 0.72 5.42 10.25
N ARG A 217 1.21 4.62 9.30
CA ARG A 217 1.25 3.14 9.39
C ARG A 217 2.11 2.63 10.56
N ARG A 218 3.08 3.41 11.02
CA ARG A 218 3.90 3.05 12.18
C ARG A 218 3.21 3.32 13.52
N ALA A 219 2.18 4.18 13.53
CA ALA A 219 1.53 4.64 14.75
C ALA A 219 0.15 4.01 15.01
N ARG A 220 -0.45 3.38 14.00
CA ARG A 220 -1.81 2.80 14.10
C ARG A 220 -1.80 1.31 13.78
N ALA A 221 -2.87 0.61 14.15
CA ALA A 221 -3.11 -0.79 13.77
C ALA A 221 -3.46 -0.89 12.28
N GLY A 222 -2.81 -1.83 11.57
CA GLY A 222 -2.99 -2.08 10.14
C GLY A 222 -2.10 -1.23 9.23
N VAL A 223 -1.91 -1.71 8.00
CA VAL A 223 -1.01 -1.10 7.00
C VAL A 223 -1.73 -0.22 5.98
N TYR A 224 -3.03 0.01 6.13
CA TYR A 224 -3.78 0.89 5.22
C TYR A 224 -3.18 2.29 5.14
N ASP A 225 -3.17 2.89 3.93
CA ASP A 225 -2.58 4.20 3.69
C ASP A 225 -3.22 4.91 2.50
N ALA A 226 -3.00 6.23 2.37
CA ALA A 226 -3.47 6.99 1.23
C ALA A 226 -2.51 8.11 0.87
N HIS A 227 -2.36 8.32 -0.44
CA HIS A 227 -1.52 9.36 -1.02
C HIS A 227 -2.28 10.08 -2.15
N VAL A 228 -2.01 11.36 -2.35
CA VAL A 228 -2.55 12.14 -3.46
C VAL A 228 -1.41 12.67 -4.30
N PHE A 229 -1.47 12.42 -5.60
CA PHE A 229 -0.48 12.82 -6.59
C PHE A 229 -1.09 13.83 -7.56
N GLY A 230 -0.30 14.76 -8.04
CA GLY A 230 -0.70 15.70 -9.09
C GLY A 230 -1.34 17.00 -8.57
N PRO A 231 -1.40 18.04 -9.44
CA PRO A 231 -1.98 19.33 -9.14
C PRO A 231 -3.52 19.28 -9.14
N PRO A 232 -4.19 20.30 -8.58
CA PRO A 232 -5.64 20.43 -8.69
C PRO A 232 -6.11 20.31 -10.16
N GLY A 233 -7.13 19.48 -10.39
CA GLY A 233 -7.65 19.15 -11.71
C GLY A 233 -7.05 17.86 -12.31
N GLN A 234 -5.91 17.39 -11.80
CA GLN A 234 -5.21 16.18 -12.27
C GLN A 234 -4.76 15.31 -11.10
N ARG A 235 -5.47 15.36 -9.96
CA ARG A 235 -5.12 14.58 -8.75
C ARG A 235 -5.55 13.14 -8.89
N VAL A 236 -4.61 12.25 -8.62
CA VAL A 236 -4.85 10.80 -8.45
C VAL A 236 -4.66 10.47 -6.98
N GLN A 237 -5.72 10.03 -6.31
CA GLN A 237 -5.65 9.51 -4.95
C GLN A 237 -5.47 7.99 -5.00
N ILE A 238 -4.43 7.50 -4.36
CA ILE A 238 -4.19 6.08 -4.11
C ILE A 238 -4.65 5.76 -2.69
N ILE A 239 -5.54 4.79 -2.54
CA ILE A 239 -6.05 4.30 -1.26
C ILE A 239 -5.69 2.83 -1.15
N LEU A 240 -4.76 2.50 -0.25
CA LEU A 240 -4.31 1.13 0.03
C LEU A 240 -5.14 0.60 1.20
N LEU A 241 -5.96 -0.42 0.97
CA LEU A 241 -6.73 -1.06 2.03
C LEU A 241 -5.90 -2.17 2.69
N ASP A 242 -6.15 -2.37 3.98
CA ASP A 242 -5.70 -3.55 4.73
C ASP A 242 -6.91 -4.48 4.92
N THR A 243 -6.96 -5.55 4.17
CA THR A 243 -8.04 -6.54 4.20
C THR A 243 -7.74 -7.71 5.15
N ARG A 244 -6.69 -7.59 6.00
CA ARG A 244 -6.21 -8.69 6.85
C ARG A 244 -6.28 -8.37 8.35
N TYR A 245 -5.71 -7.26 8.78
CA TYR A 245 -5.48 -6.95 10.19
C TYR A 245 -6.76 -7.01 11.06
N PHE A 246 -7.88 -6.58 10.52
CA PHE A 246 -9.17 -6.50 11.23
C PHE A 246 -10.19 -7.53 10.75
N ARG A 247 -9.91 -8.24 9.66
CA ARG A 247 -10.86 -9.10 9.01
C ARG A 247 -11.32 -10.23 9.93
N SER A 248 -12.63 -10.36 10.09
CA SER A 248 -13.25 -11.49 10.80
C SER A 248 -12.96 -12.81 10.09
N ASP A 249 -13.00 -13.90 10.83
CA ASP A 249 -12.80 -15.23 10.27
C ASP A 249 -13.81 -15.54 9.17
N LEU A 250 -13.35 -16.23 8.14
CA LEU A 250 -14.20 -16.67 7.04
C LEU A 250 -15.05 -17.86 7.45
N LYS A 251 -16.33 -17.85 7.04
CA LYS A 251 -17.25 -18.97 7.23
C LYS A 251 -16.89 -20.13 6.31
N LYS A 252 -16.47 -21.24 6.88
CA LYS A 252 -16.07 -22.46 6.16
C LYS A 252 -17.13 -23.54 6.29
N ALA A 253 -17.29 -24.36 5.23
CA ALA A 253 -18.06 -25.60 5.23
C ALA A 253 -17.29 -26.68 4.46
N GLU A 254 -17.91 -27.83 4.23
CA GLU A 254 -17.33 -28.84 3.35
C GLU A 254 -16.98 -28.26 2.00
N ARG A 255 -15.86 -28.73 1.41
CA ARG A 255 -15.33 -28.22 0.16
C ARG A 255 -16.36 -28.38 -0.98
N ARG A 256 -16.69 -27.28 -1.62
CA ARG A 256 -17.49 -27.25 -2.84
C ARG A 256 -16.64 -26.87 -4.07
N VAL A 257 -17.22 -26.94 -5.25
CA VAL A 257 -16.60 -26.41 -6.46
C VAL A 257 -16.32 -24.90 -6.26
N GLY A 258 -15.06 -24.49 -6.46
CA GLY A 258 -14.62 -23.11 -6.30
C GLY A 258 -13.99 -22.79 -4.94
N GLY A 259 -14.08 -23.66 -3.92
CA GLY A 259 -13.41 -23.47 -2.64
C GLY A 259 -14.29 -23.67 -1.40
N PRO A 260 -13.77 -23.49 -0.18
CA PRO A 260 -14.44 -23.83 1.05
C PRO A 260 -15.30 -22.72 1.66
N TYR A 261 -15.27 -21.49 1.12
CA TYR A 261 -15.87 -20.35 1.79
C TYR A 261 -17.31 -20.09 1.39
N TYR A 262 -18.08 -19.57 2.32
CA TYR A 262 -19.48 -19.19 2.19
C TYR A 262 -19.68 -17.76 2.69
N PRO A 263 -20.72 -17.03 2.21
CA PRO A 263 -21.06 -15.75 2.75
C PRO A 263 -21.33 -15.80 4.26
N ASN A 264 -20.79 -14.83 4.99
CA ASN A 264 -21.03 -14.62 6.41
C ASN A 264 -21.87 -13.35 6.59
N ASP A 265 -23.14 -13.55 6.92
CA ASP A 265 -24.14 -12.47 7.11
C ASP A 265 -24.19 -11.95 8.55
N ASP A 266 -23.23 -12.33 9.40
CA ASP A 266 -23.14 -11.79 10.75
C ASP A 266 -22.88 -10.27 10.70
N PRO A 267 -23.77 -9.43 11.25
CA PRO A 267 -23.61 -7.98 11.23
C PRO A 267 -22.42 -7.49 12.07
N GLN A 268 -21.80 -8.34 12.88
CA GLN A 268 -20.59 -8.04 13.63
C GLN A 268 -19.31 -8.44 12.86
N ALA A 269 -19.44 -9.25 11.82
CA ALA A 269 -18.30 -9.59 10.98
C ALA A 269 -17.85 -8.36 10.19
N THR A 270 -16.53 -8.17 10.12
CA THR A 270 -15.96 -7.00 9.44
C THR A 270 -14.79 -7.36 8.53
N MET A 271 -14.63 -6.63 7.45
CA MET A 271 -13.45 -6.66 6.58
C MET A 271 -12.37 -5.69 7.09
N LEU A 272 -12.75 -4.45 7.33
CA LEU A 272 -11.80 -3.36 7.59
C LEU A 272 -11.73 -2.94 9.06
N GLY A 273 -12.67 -3.38 9.90
CA GLY A 273 -12.80 -2.89 11.28
C GLY A 273 -13.21 -1.42 11.38
N ALA A 274 -13.72 -1.02 12.53
CA ALA A 274 -14.31 0.31 12.73
C ALA A 274 -13.31 1.46 12.46
N ALA A 275 -12.04 1.28 12.84
CA ALA A 275 -11.02 2.32 12.68
C ALA A 275 -10.71 2.60 11.21
N GLN A 276 -10.49 1.56 10.41
CA GLN A 276 -10.20 1.72 8.99
C GLN A 276 -11.43 2.21 8.21
N TRP A 277 -12.65 1.76 8.56
CA TRP A 277 -13.88 2.27 7.96
C TRP A 277 -14.05 3.79 8.17
N LYS A 278 -13.80 4.27 9.39
CA LYS A 278 -13.85 5.70 9.69
C LYS A 278 -12.78 6.47 8.89
N TRP A 279 -11.58 5.91 8.81
CA TRP A 279 -10.50 6.50 8.02
C TRP A 279 -10.84 6.50 6.52
N LEU A 280 -11.38 5.41 5.97
CA LEU A 280 -11.77 5.33 4.56
C LEU A 280 -12.83 6.38 4.21
N GLU A 281 -13.82 6.58 5.07
CA GLU A 281 -14.81 7.64 4.88
C GLU A 281 -14.16 9.04 4.80
N GLN A 282 -13.14 9.28 5.61
CA GLN A 282 -12.37 10.53 5.56
C GLN A 282 -11.59 10.65 4.25
N GLN A 283 -10.92 9.56 3.83
CA GLN A 283 -10.15 9.55 2.59
C GLN A 283 -11.02 9.77 1.35
N LEU A 284 -12.19 9.17 1.27
CA LEU A 284 -13.12 9.35 0.15
C LEU A 284 -13.66 10.79 0.02
N ARG A 285 -13.52 11.61 1.06
CA ARG A 285 -13.87 13.06 1.03
C ARG A 285 -12.70 13.95 0.63
N VAL A 286 -11.48 13.41 0.56
CA VAL A 286 -10.31 14.17 0.09
C VAL A 286 -10.50 14.55 -1.38
N PRO A 287 -10.27 15.81 -1.77
CA PRO A 287 -10.41 16.23 -3.15
C PRO A 287 -9.45 15.49 -4.09
N ALA A 288 -9.98 14.76 -5.05
CA ALA A 288 -9.24 14.10 -6.13
C ALA A 288 -10.14 13.88 -7.34
N GLU A 289 -9.56 13.88 -8.53
CA GLU A 289 -10.25 13.64 -9.79
C GLU A 289 -10.41 12.13 -10.03
N ILE A 290 -9.34 11.36 -9.76
CA ILE A 290 -9.30 9.90 -9.85
C ILE A 290 -9.01 9.33 -8.46
N ARG A 291 -9.69 8.24 -8.12
CA ARG A 291 -9.44 7.48 -6.88
C ARG A 291 -9.19 6.02 -7.23
N LEU A 292 -7.98 5.57 -6.98
CA LEU A 292 -7.58 4.19 -7.15
C LEU A 292 -7.55 3.50 -5.79
N VAL A 293 -8.48 2.56 -5.59
CA VAL A 293 -8.55 1.76 -4.37
C VAL A 293 -7.86 0.43 -4.61
N ALA A 294 -6.76 0.19 -3.93
CA ALA A 294 -6.06 -1.09 -3.93
C ALA A 294 -6.60 -1.95 -2.78
N SER A 295 -7.27 -3.03 -3.15
CA SER A 295 -7.75 -4.10 -2.27
C SER A 295 -6.97 -5.36 -2.59
N SER A 296 -6.35 -6.01 -1.61
CA SER A 296 -5.55 -7.21 -1.91
C SER A 296 -6.40 -8.35 -2.47
N ILE A 297 -7.68 -8.42 -2.10
CA ILE A 297 -8.67 -9.38 -2.60
C ILE A 297 -9.76 -8.70 -3.43
N GLN A 298 -10.38 -9.44 -4.33
CA GLN A 298 -11.42 -8.94 -5.24
C GLN A 298 -12.64 -8.38 -4.50
N LEU A 299 -13.11 -7.18 -4.92
CA LEU A 299 -14.26 -6.48 -4.33
C LEU A 299 -15.54 -6.67 -5.12
N VAL A 300 -15.50 -6.57 -6.45
CA VAL A 300 -16.69 -6.61 -7.31
C VAL A 300 -17.18 -8.03 -7.56
N PRO A 301 -16.34 -9.02 -7.84
CA PRO A 301 -16.78 -10.40 -8.03
C PRO A 301 -17.57 -10.95 -6.84
N THR A 302 -18.64 -11.71 -7.15
CA THR A 302 -19.49 -12.38 -6.15
C THR A 302 -19.42 -13.90 -6.22
N ALA A 303 -18.65 -14.44 -7.15
CA ALA A 303 -18.42 -15.87 -7.26
C ALA A 303 -17.76 -16.38 -5.98
N ALA A 304 -18.55 -17.07 -5.19
CA ALA A 304 -18.14 -17.50 -3.85
C ALA A 304 -17.29 -18.78 -3.90
N GLY A 305 -16.58 -19.01 -2.82
CA GLY A 305 -15.82 -20.24 -2.59
C GLY A 305 -14.36 -20.00 -2.35
N GLN A 306 -13.77 -18.99 -2.97
CA GLN A 306 -12.45 -18.46 -2.64
C GLN A 306 -12.59 -17.13 -1.90
N GLU A 307 -11.49 -16.59 -1.41
CA GLU A 307 -11.51 -15.36 -0.65
C GLU A 307 -11.84 -14.14 -1.52
N THR A 308 -12.88 -13.43 -1.17
CA THR A 308 -13.33 -12.19 -1.81
C THR A 308 -14.15 -11.38 -0.82
N TRP A 309 -14.45 -10.12 -1.13
CA TRP A 309 -15.38 -9.32 -0.33
C TRP A 309 -16.80 -9.94 -0.25
N ALA A 310 -17.17 -10.80 -1.20
CA ALA A 310 -18.46 -11.50 -1.17
C ALA A 310 -18.58 -12.51 -0.02
N ASN A 311 -17.48 -12.87 0.65
CA ASN A 311 -17.50 -13.66 1.87
C ASN A 311 -18.06 -12.87 3.07
N LEU A 312 -18.03 -11.52 3.01
CA LEU A 312 -18.61 -10.61 3.99
C LEU A 312 -19.56 -9.63 3.26
N PRO A 313 -20.74 -10.10 2.82
CA PRO A 313 -21.61 -9.36 1.91
C PRO A 313 -22.10 -8.04 2.49
N LEU A 314 -22.30 -7.93 3.81
CA LEU A 314 -22.68 -6.69 4.46
C LEU A 314 -21.57 -5.63 4.38
N GLU A 315 -20.31 -6.03 4.52
CA GLU A 315 -19.15 -5.14 4.40
C GLU A 315 -18.94 -4.71 2.94
N ARG A 316 -19.17 -5.61 1.97
CA ARG A 316 -19.16 -5.27 0.55
C ARG A 316 -20.26 -4.24 0.22
N THR A 317 -21.47 -4.44 0.69
CA THR A 317 -22.59 -3.48 0.55
C THR A 317 -22.22 -2.14 1.18
N ARG A 318 -21.68 -2.15 2.39
CA ARG A 318 -21.21 -0.96 3.09
C ARG A 318 -20.20 -0.15 2.28
N PHE A 319 -19.30 -0.82 1.56
CA PHE A 319 -18.35 -0.12 0.68
C PHE A 319 -19.07 0.63 -0.44
N MET A 320 -20.02 -0.04 -1.12
CA MET A 320 -20.82 0.57 -2.19
C MET A 320 -21.64 1.78 -1.69
N GLU A 321 -22.27 1.63 -0.53
CA GLU A 321 -23.02 2.70 0.13
C GLU A 321 -22.12 3.87 0.52
N LEU A 322 -20.89 3.58 0.98
CA LEU A 322 -19.92 4.61 1.37
C LEU A 322 -19.46 5.44 0.17
N VAL A 323 -19.22 4.81 -0.99
CA VAL A 323 -18.92 5.52 -2.24
C VAL A 323 -20.05 6.49 -2.59
N SER A 324 -21.30 6.05 -2.50
CA SER A 324 -22.49 6.89 -2.74
C SER A 324 -22.63 8.01 -1.72
N LYS A 325 -22.53 7.69 -0.43
CA LYS A 325 -22.65 8.64 0.69
C LYS A 325 -21.63 9.75 0.64
N THR A 326 -20.37 9.42 0.28
CA THR A 326 -19.27 10.39 0.23
C THR A 326 -19.24 11.18 -1.07
N LYS A 327 -20.03 10.79 -2.07
CA LYS A 327 -20.00 11.33 -3.44
C LYS A 327 -18.59 11.26 -4.06
N ALA A 328 -17.87 10.19 -3.73
CA ALA A 328 -16.52 9.96 -4.22
C ALA A 328 -16.57 9.62 -5.72
N ASN A 329 -16.23 10.59 -6.57
CA ASN A 329 -16.19 10.43 -8.03
C ASN A 329 -14.86 9.83 -8.47
N GLY A 330 -14.81 9.30 -9.71
CA GLY A 330 -13.58 8.82 -10.33
C GLY A 330 -12.98 7.59 -9.65
N LEU A 331 -13.79 6.80 -8.93
CA LEU A 331 -13.29 5.66 -8.15
C LEU A 331 -13.38 4.36 -8.94
N PHE A 332 -12.27 3.62 -8.98
CA PHE A 332 -12.22 2.22 -9.39
C PHE A 332 -11.23 1.45 -8.52
N VAL A 333 -11.29 0.12 -8.60
CA VAL A 333 -10.56 -0.80 -7.74
C VAL A 333 -9.52 -1.58 -8.54
N ILE A 334 -8.37 -1.85 -7.92
CA ILE A 334 -7.42 -2.87 -8.36
C ILE A 334 -7.30 -3.94 -7.29
N SER A 335 -7.12 -5.20 -7.69
CA SER A 335 -7.11 -6.34 -6.78
C SER A 335 -6.11 -7.43 -7.16
N GLY A 336 -5.86 -8.36 -6.23
CA GLY A 336 -4.90 -9.45 -6.32
C GLY A 336 -5.44 -10.82 -5.88
N ASP A 337 -4.62 -11.62 -5.18
CA ASP A 337 -4.92 -12.94 -4.53
C ASP A 337 -5.19 -14.12 -5.48
N ARG A 338 -5.66 -13.89 -6.68
CA ARG A 338 -6.31 -14.91 -7.51
C ARG A 338 -5.37 -15.82 -8.32
N HIS A 339 -4.11 -15.40 -8.50
CA HIS A 339 -3.15 -16.04 -9.40
C HIS A 339 -3.58 -16.10 -10.87
N TRP A 340 -4.46 -15.20 -11.27
CA TRP A 340 -4.84 -14.86 -12.65
C TRP A 340 -5.35 -13.42 -12.73
N SER A 341 -5.58 -12.91 -13.94
CA SER A 341 -6.17 -11.59 -14.15
C SER A 341 -7.60 -11.69 -14.64
N ASP A 342 -8.44 -10.81 -14.11
CA ASP A 342 -9.88 -10.71 -14.43
C ASP A 342 -10.33 -9.25 -14.30
N PHE A 343 -11.15 -8.80 -15.22
CA PHE A 343 -11.77 -7.47 -15.19
C PHE A 343 -13.25 -7.60 -14.89
N SER A 344 -13.70 -6.89 -13.87
CA SER A 344 -15.07 -6.96 -13.37
C SER A 344 -15.71 -5.58 -13.29
N ARG A 345 -17.03 -5.52 -13.44
CA ARG A 345 -17.82 -4.30 -13.33
C ARG A 345 -19.16 -4.57 -12.65
N THR A 346 -19.60 -3.64 -11.82
CA THR A 346 -20.96 -3.59 -11.30
C THR A 346 -21.57 -2.20 -11.45
N THR A 347 -22.87 -2.14 -11.66
CA THR A 347 -23.66 -0.89 -11.60
C THR A 347 -24.68 -0.93 -10.47
N SER A 348 -24.74 -2.06 -9.74
CA SER A 348 -25.68 -2.26 -8.65
C SER A 348 -25.16 -1.67 -7.34
N GLY A 349 -25.96 -0.85 -6.68
CA GLY A 349 -25.64 -0.26 -5.38
C GLY A 349 -24.59 0.85 -5.41
N VAL A 350 -24.19 1.33 -6.58
CA VAL A 350 -23.18 2.36 -6.79
C VAL A 350 -23.71 3.49 -7.68
N PRO A 351 -23.20 4.73 -7.52
CA PRO A 351 -23.72 5.89 -8.25
C PRO A 351 -23.28 5.96 -9.73
N TYR A 352 -22.30 5.14 -10.13
CA TYR A 352 -21.73 5.01 -11.47
C TYR A 352 -21.09 3.61 -11.60
N PRO A 353 -20.68 3.15 -12.80
CA PRO A 353 -20.04 1.84 -12.94
C PRO A 353 -18.79 1.72 -12.06
N LEU A 354 -18.75 0.74 -11.17
CA LEU A 354 -17.59 0.42 -10.36
C LEU A 354 -16.82 -0.72 -11.01
N TYR A 355 -15.59 -0.45 -11.39
CA TYR A 355 -14.66 -1.44 -11.96
C TYR A 355 -13.75 -2.03 -10.88
N ASP A 356 -13.34 -3.28 -11.08
CA ASP A 356 -12.33 -4.00 -10.29
C ASP A 356 -11.42 -4.74 -11.27
N PHE A 357 -10.17 -4.30 -11.35
CA PHE A 357 -9.16 -4.82 -12.26
C PHE A 357 -8.16 -5.68 -11.47
N THR A 358 -8.23 -6.99 -11.66
CA THR A 358 -7.34 -7.94 -10.99
C THR A 358 -6.09 -8.20 -11.81
N SER A 359 -4.90 -8.01 -11.22
CA SER A 359 -3.60 -8.46 -11.73
C SER A 359 -2.87 -9.22 -10.63
N SER A 360 -2.74 -10.53 -10.78
CA SER A 360 -2.45 -11.41 -9.66
C SER A 360 -1.49 -12.55 -10.00
N SER A 361 -0.47 -12.28 -10.83
CA SER A 361 0.48 -13.31 -11.24
C SER A 361 1.82 -12.72 -11.65
N ILE A 362 2.49 -11.95 -10.78
CA ILE A 362 3.84 -11.48 -11.14
C ILE A 362 4.78 -12.67 -11.40
N ASN A 363 4.72 -13.72 -10.57
CA ASN A 363 5.43 -14.99 -10.84
C ASN A 363 4.85 -16.20 -10.09
N GLN A 364 3.68 -16.05 -9.46
CA GLN A 364 2.96 -17.15 -8.82
C GLN A 364 1.67 -17.41 -9.58
N LEU A 365 1.61 -18.52 -10.26
CA LEU A 365 0.51 -18.88 -11.14
C LEU A 365 -0.44 -19.88 -10.48
N HIS A 366 -1.71 -19.83 -10.85
CA HIS A 366 -2.65 -20.90 -10.53
C HIS A 366 -2.52 -22.03 -11.57
N PRO A 367 -2.03 -23.22 -11.20
CA PRO A 367 -1.62 -24.25 -12.18
C PRO A 367 -2.75 -24.81 -13.05
N ARG A 368 -4.00 -24.55 -12.73
CA ARG A 368 -5.15 -25.10 -13.43
C ARG A 368 -6.04 -24.06 -14.11
N GLY A 369 -5.75 -22.76 -13.97
CA GLY A 369 -6.49 -21.69 -14.64
C GLY A 369 -8.01 -21.89 -14.60
N THR A 370 -8.59 -22.26 -13.46
CA THR A 370 -10.03 -22.54 -13.38
C THR A 370 -10.76 -21.21 -13.26
N PRO A 371 -11.41 -20.72 -14.30
CA PRO A 371 -12.23 -19.53 -14.17
C PRO A 371 -13.34 -19.82 -13.18
N THR A 372 -13.36 -19.07 -12.08
CA THR A 372 -14.53 -19.04 -11.22
C THR A 372 -15.64 -18.36 -12.01
N ASP A 373 -16.87 -18.86 -11.93
CA ASP A 373 -18.02 -18.19 -12.52
C ASP A 373 -18.16 -16.79 -11.88
N ASN A 374 -17.88 -15.76 -12.67
CA ASN A 374 -17.94 -14.37 -12.23
C ASN A 374 -19.01 -13.62 -13.04
N PRO A 375 -20.21 -13.42 -12.49
CA PRO A 375 -21.31 -12.75 -13.19
C PRO A 375 -21.05 -11.27 -13.48
N HIS A 376 -20.01 -10.70 -12.88
CA HIS A 376 -19.60 -9.32 -13.07
C HIS A 376 -18.46 -9.17 -14.08
N ARG A 377 -17.99 -10.28 -14.68
CA ARG A 377 -16.86 -10.23 -15.61
C ARG A 377 -17.14 -9.29 -16.78
N LEU A 378 -16.18 -8.41 -17.05
CA LEU A 378 -16.29 -7.39 -18.09
C LEU A 378 -15.88 -7.92 -19.47
N LEU A 379 -14.84 -8.77 -19.51
CA LEU A 379 -14.34 -9.42 -20.72
C LEU A 379 -14.76 -10.90 -20.73
N ASP A 380 -14.77 -11.53 -21.90
CA ASP A 380 -15.16 -12.94 -22.07
C ASP A 380 -14.08 -13.94 -21.63
N HIS A 381 -12.90 -13.47 -21.26
CA HIS A 381 -11.73 -14.27 -20.88
C HIS A 381 -11.01 -13.72 -19.65
N THR A 382 -10.15 -14.57 -19.09
CA THR A 382 -9.21 -14.29 -18.02
C THR A 382 -7.80 -14.64 -18.49
N PHE A 383 -6.76 -14.05 -17.85
CA PHE A 383 -5.37 -14.33 -18.22
C PHE A 383 -4.64 -15.04 -17.07
N HIS A 384 -3.92 -16.15 -17.38
CA HIS A 384 -3.37 -17.09 -16.40
C HIS A 384 -1.85 -17.30 -16.49
N LYS A 385 -1.12 -16.38 -17.08
CA LYS A 385 0.34 -16.40 -17.11
C LYS A 385 0.89 -15.24 -16.30
N GLU A 386 2.23 -15.17 -16.21
CA GLU A 386 2.91 -14.05 -15.57
C GLU A 386 2.46 -12.72 -16.19
N ASN A 387 2.10 -11.79 -15.33
CA ASN A 387 1.59 -10.49 -15.78
C ASN A 387 1.70 -9.42 -14.70
N PHE A 388 1.60 -8.17 -15.15
CA PHE A 388 1.34 -7.01 -14.31
C PHE A 388 0.25 -6.13 -14.95
N GLY A 389 -0.39 -5.33 -14.13
CA GLY A 389 -1.37 -4.35 -14.59
C GLY A 389 -0.73 -3.01 -14.88
N THR A 390 -1.24 -2.32 -15.91
CA THR A 390 -0.89 -0.93 -16.22
C THR A 390 -2.13 -0.05 -16.18
N ILE A 391 -1.96 1.20 -15.79
CA ILE A 391 -2.99 2.23 -15.84
C ILE A 391 -2.37 3.44 -16.53
N ASP A 392 -2.82 3.73 -17.73
CA ASP A 392 -2.42 4.90 -18.52
C ASP A 392 -3.49 5.97 -18.42
N ILE A 393 -3.12 7.19 -18.04
CA ILE A 393 -4.03 8.32 -17.88
C ILE A 393 -3.64 9.41 -18.87
N ASP A 394 -4.53 9.65 -19.84
CA ASP A 394 -4.40 10.76 -20.80
C ASP A 394 -5.20 11.96 -20.29
N TRP A 395 -4.47 12.99 -19.84
CA TRP A 395 -5.00 14.25 -19.35
C TRP A 395 -5.15 15.34 -20.44
N SER A 396 -4.87 15.03 -21.70
CA SER A 396 -4.80 16.01 -22.78
C SER A 396 -6.16 16.58 -23.18
N GLY A 397 -7.25 15.87 -22.90
CA GLY A 397 -8.61 16.30 -23.22
C GLY A 397 -9.37 16.87 -22.01
N ASP A 398 -10.53 17.49 -22.27
CA ASP A 398 -11.44 17.98 -21.23
C ASP A 398 -12.03 16.85 -20.35
N ASP A 399 -12.08 15.63 -20.89
CA ASP A 399 -12.50 14.43 -20.20
C ASP A 399 -11.39 13.37 -20.27
N PRO A 400 -10.58 13.25 -19.21
CA PRO A 400 -9.43 12.35 -19.19
C PRO A 400 -9.83 10.90 -19.51
N LYS A 401 -8.99 10.25 -20.34
CA LYS A 401 -9.16 8.87 -20.69
C LYS A 401 -8.24 7.99 -19.82
N ILE A 402 -8.81 7.00 -19.19
CA ILE A 402 -8.10 6.00 -18.39
C ILE A 402 -8.11 4.68 -19.17
N THR A 403 -6.93 4.07 -19.37
CA THR A 403 -6.81 2.75 -19.97
C THR A 403 -6.14 1.83 -18.96
N VAL A 404 -6.81 0.74 -18.59
CA VAL A 404 -6.25 -0.31 -17.72
C VAL A 404 -5.95 -1.52 -18.58
N SER A 405 -4.73 -2.06 -18.48
CA SER A 405 -4.32 -3.22 -19.26
C SER A 405 -3.61 -4.26 -18.39
N ILE A 406 -3.60 -5.50 -18.85
CA ILE A 406 -2.76 -6.59 -18.34
C ILE A 406 -1.70 -6.87 -19.39
N VAL A 407 -0.44 -6.83 -18.96
CA VAL A 407 0.74 -7.00 -19.82
C VAL A 407 1.52 -8.24 -19.39
N ASP A 408 1.92 -9.07 -20.34
CA ASP A 408 2.67 -10.31 -20.11
C ASP A 408 4.21 -10.13 -20.16
N LEU A 409 4.93 -11.26 -20.07
CA LEU A 409 6.41 -11.32 -20.12
C LEU A 409 7.07 -10.81 -21.41
N ASN A 410 6.30 -10.54 -22.45
CA ASN A 410 6.83 -10.05 -23.72
C ASN A 410 6.38 -8.60 -23.98
N GLY A 411 5.89 -7.91 -22.96
CA GLY A 411 5.32 -6.58 -23.09
C GLY A 411 4.00 -6.58 -23.90
N GLN A 412 3.36 -7.76 -24.11
CA GLN A 412 2.15 -7.86 -24.89
C GLN A 412 0.93 -7.61 -24.03
N GLN A 413 0.07 -6.71 -24.51
CA GLN A 413 -1.23 -6.46 -23.88
C GLN A 413 -2.17 -7.64 -24.10
N GLN A 414 -2.54 -8.33 -23.03
CA GLN A 414 -3.41 -9.52 -23.05
C GLN A 414 -4.88 -9.19 -22.74
N MET A 415 -5.11 -8.17 -21.91
CA MET A 415 -6.43 -7.64 -21.59
C MET A 415 -6.35 -6.12 -21.57
N SER A 416 -7.42 -5.44 -21.96
CA SER A 416 -7.49 -3.98 -21.88
C SER A 416 -8.93 -3.50 -21.77
N HIS A 417 -9.13 -2.43 -21.03
CA HIS A 417 -10.37 -1.69 -20.96
C HIS A 417 -10.09 -0.20 -20.81
N ALA A 418 -10.75 0.61 -21.61
CA ALA A 418 -10.64 2.06 -21.59
C ALA A 418 -11.99 2.69 -21.25
N PHE A 419 -11.97 3.75 -20.45
CA PHE A 419 -13.15 4.54 -20.10
C PHE A 419 -12.76 6.00 -19.87
N HIS A 420 -13.74 6.89 -19.93
CA HIS A 420 -13.56 8.29 -19.63
C HIS A 420 -13.88 8.61 -18.17
N LEU A 421 -13.22 9.60 -17.61
CA LEU A 421 -13.42 10.01 -16.22
C LEU A 421 -14.87 10.44 -15.93
N SER A 422 -15.57 10.99 -16.92
CA SER A 422 -16.99 11.35 -16.81
C SER A 422 -17.90 10.15 -16.55
N GLU A 423 -17.51 8.94 -16.98
CA GLU A 423 -18.28 7.72 -16.75
C GLU A 423 -18.28 7.32 -15.26
N LEU A 424 -17.27 7.79 -14.49
CA LEU A 424 -17.14 7.55 -13.05
C LEU A 424 -17.69 8.70 -12.21
N ARG A 425 -18.78 9.33 -12.67
CA ARG A 425 -19.51 10.37 -11.97
C ARG A 425 -20.99 10.04 -11.93
N PRO A 426 -21.71 10.38 -10.83
CA PRO A 426 -23.15 10.24 -10.83
C PRO A 426 -23.77 10.99 -12.01
N ARG A 427 -24.67 10.35 -12.71
CA ARG A 427 -25.43 11.04 -13.75
C ARG A 427 -26.23 12.15 -13.11
N PRO A 428 -26.30 13.35 -13.73
CA PRO A 428 -27.24 14.37 -13.27
C PRO A 428 -28.65 13.77 -13.24
N GLU A 429 -29.39 13.95 -12.16
CA GLU A 429 -30.82 13.59 -12.11
C GLU A 429 -31.51 14.40 -13.20
N LEU A 430 -32.06 13.74 -14.23
CA LEU A 430 -32.89 14.40 -15.20
C LEU A 430 -34.21 14.81 -14.52
N PRO A 431 -34.74 16.02 -14.79
CA PRO A 431 -36.03 16.42 -14.26
C PRO A 431 -37.10 15.42 -14.76
N GLY A 432 -37.52 14.48 -13.93
CA GLY A 432 -38.54 13.49 -14.25
C GLY A 432 -38.29 12.07 -13.70
N ASP A 433 -37.12 11.79 -13.13
CA ASP A 433 -36.78 10.48 -12.55
C ASP A 433 -37.22 10.37 -11.06
N LYS A 434 -38.44 10.78 -10.73
CA LYS A 434 -39.05 10.55 -9.44
C LYS A 434 -40.24 9.62 -9.55
#